data_95c5f4aef5c719d34fe4db03a51e96c3
#
_entry.id   95c5f4aef5c719d34fe4db03a51e96c3
#
_cell.length_a   1.000
_cell.length_b   1.000
_cell.length_c   1.000
_cell.angle_alpha   90.00
_cell.angle_beta   90.00
_cell.angle_gamma   90.00
#
_symmetry.space_group_name_H-M   'P 1'
#
loop_
_entity.id
_entity.type
_entity.pdbx_description
1 polymer ?
#
loop_
_entity_poly.entity_id
_entity_poly.type
_entity_poly.pdbx_seq_one_letter_code
_entity_poly.pdbx_strand_id
1 'polypeptide(L)'
;MTDYLFFLLLGSGAGAIIAALGLGLVITYQGSGVVNFSAGAMAMWGTYVYADLRNGEYPFPIPGLPDRYHFGDDVGYRWALILALLTAALLGLVVYLLIFRPLRQAPALAKVVASVGLIILFITLVERRFEDITGGLRVNAILPREPMTLTGDLTIPRDGLWLLLIVAIVAGGLWAYSKFLRIGLATRAAAENEKGAVMLGYSPDRLAALGWVMSSVVTTFIAILAAPQIQLTPTIFTFTFLIPALGAALIGKFQNFWPTLITGVLIGMGQSLCTKLQNEISWFPEYGAREGIPFLVIIVTMVVLGERLPERGSVSNWKLPSVPPARVTPVSLLVPTGLAVLGLFAFGPLWRAALMTTVIAAVFALSLVVLTGFGGQTSLAQMAFAGIAGFALSKLATHYDVPFPIAPIIAAFGAMIFGLIVGIPALRVRGTNLAIITLAGGVTIAEFVFKNPAVIGDIASGGAKVPNPKLGPWDFGLVFGNKVSRPIFGVFLVVILILLCVAVANIRRSGSGRVMLAVRGNE
;
A
#
# COMPACT_ATOMS: atom_id res chain seq x y z
N MET A 1 35.01 -11.86 0.90
CA MET A 1 34.22 -12.40 -0.24
C MET A 1 33.15 -13.38 0.20
N THR A 2 33.46 -14.32 1.08
CA THR A 2 32.52 -15.32 1.64
C THR A 2 31.28 -14.69 2.26
N ASP A 3 31.42 -13.62 3.04
CA ASP A 3 30.31 -12.95 3.72
C ASP A 3 29.33 -12.26 2.75
N TYR A 4 29.85 -11.66 1.66
CA TYR A 4 28.97 -11.06 0.64
C TYR A 4 28.12 -12.13 -0.04
N LEU A 5 28.72 -13.30 -0.33
CA LEU A 5 27.99 -14.43 -0.89
C LEU A 5 26.93 -14.94 0.08
N PHE A 6 27.26 -14.99 1.38
CA PHE A 6 26.31 -15.35 2.43
C PHE A 6 25.08 -14.43 2.44
N PHE A 7 25.28 -13.10 2.48
CA PHE A 7 24.17 -12.16 2.49
C PHE A 7 23.35 -12.19 1.19
N LEU A 8 23.99 -12.40 0.04
CA LEU A 8 23.27 -12.59 -1.23
C LEU A 8 22.38 -13.83 -1.20
N LEU A 9 22.90 -14.97 -0.73
CA LEU A 9 22.13 -16.21 -0.65
C LEU A 9 21.02 -16.12 0.42
N LEU A 10 21.30 -15.48 1.55
CA LEU A 10 20.28 -15.22 2.58
C LEU A 10 19.14 -14.35 2.02
N GLY A 11 19.48 -13.34 1.21
CA GLY A 11 18.50 -12.47 0.55
C GLY A 11 17.64 -13.16 -0.50
N SER A 12 18.08 -14.32 -1.02
CA SER A 12 17.32 -15.05 -2.03
C SER A 12 15.96 -15.56 -1.52
N GLY A 13 15.86 -15.92 -0.23
CA GLY A 13 14.61 -16.32 0.41
C GLY A 13 13.59 -15.17 0.45
N ALA A 14 14.01 -13.98 0.92
CA ALA A 14 13.18 -12.78 0.89
C ALA A 14 12.83 -12.38 -0.55
N GLY A 15 13.79 -12.50 -1.47
CA GLY A 15 13.59 -12.27 -2.89
C GLY A 15 12.58 -13.22 -3.53
N ALA A 16 12.52 -14.47 -3.09
CA ALA A 16 11.50 -15.42 -3.53
C ALA A 16 10.08 -14.99 -3.12
N ILE A 17 9.90 -14.44 -1.92
CA ILE A 17 8.61 -13.89 -1.47
C ILE A 17 8.21 -12.70 -2.34
N ILE A 18 9.14 -11.78 -2.59
CA ILE A 18 8.93 -10.61 -3.46
C ILE A 18 8.52 -11.06 -4.86
N ALA A 19 9.27 -12.03 -5.43
CA ALA A 19 8.97 -12.60 -6.74
C ALA A 19 7.58 -13.23 -6.80
N ALA A 20 7.21 -14.01 -5.79
CA ALA A 20 5.90 -14.68 -5.74
C ALA A 20 4.72 -13.70 -5.71
N LEU A 21 4.81 -12.64 -4.91
CA LEU A 21 3.81 -11.55 -4.92
C LEU A 21 3.80 -10.85 -6.28
N GLY A 22 4.98 -10.60 -6.88
CA GLY A 22 5.10 -10.05 -8.23
C GLY A 22 4.42 -10.91 -9.29
N LEU A 23 4.61 -12.24 -9.23
CA LEU A 23 3.90 -13.19 -10.11
C LEU A 23 2.38 -13.12 -9.94
N GLY A 24 1.89 -13.00 -8.69
CA GLY A 24 0.48 -12.79 -8.40
C GLY A 24 -0.07 -11.51 -9.04
N LEU A 25 0.70 -10.41 -8.98
CA LEU A 25 0.35 -9.15 -9.65
C LEU A 25 0.29 -9.29 -11.17
N VAL A 26 1.25 -10.03 -11.78
CA VAL A 26 1.26 -10.30 -13.22
C VAL A 26 0.01 -11.08 -13.64
N ILE A 27 -0.38 -12.13 -12.90
CA ILE A 27 -1.57 -12.95 -13.20
C ILE A 27 -2.84 -12.10 -13.17
N THR A 28 -3.03 -11.31 -12.11
CA THR A 28 -4.23 -10.45 -11.98
C THR A 28 -4.28 -9.40 -13.08
N TYR A 29 -3.14 -8.80 -13.41
CA TYR A 29 -3.05 -7.81 -14.47
C TYR A 29 -3.32 -8.40 -15.85
N GLN A 30 -2.74 -9.55 -16.19
CA GLN A 30 -3.04 -10.26 -17.45
C GLN A 30 -4.52 -10.61 -17.57
N GLY A 31 -5.16 -11.03 -16.47
CA GLY A 31 -6.58 -11.40 -16.47
C GLY A 31 -7.54 -10.22 -16.55
N SER A 32 -7.28 -9.12 -15.84
CA SER A 32 -8.25 -8.03 -15.63
C SER A 32 -7.77 -6.64 -16.08
N GLY A 33 -6.49 -6.45 -16.39
CA GLY A 33 -5.88 -5.14 -16.62
C GLY A 33 -5.83 -4.26 -15.36
N VAL A 34 -5.99 -4.86 -14.17
CA VAL A 34 -5.98 -4.15 -12.89
C VAL A 34 -4.75 -4.56 -12.09
N VAL A 35 -3.97 -3.59 -11.62
CA VAL A 35 -2.92 -3.83 -10.64
C VAL A 35 -3.56 -4.05 -9.28
N ASN A 36 -3.43 -5.25 -8.74
CA ASN A 36 -4.03 -5.62 -7.46
C ASN A 36 -3.11 -5.28 -6.30
N PHE A 37 -3.24 -4.07 -5.73
CA PHE A 37 -2.46 -3.69 -4.56
C PHE A 37 -2.82 -4.52 -3.30
N SER A 38 -4.01 -5.13 -3.26
CA SER A 38 -4.43 -5.95 -2.11
C SER A 38 -3.91 -7.40 -2.14
N ALA A 39 -3.11 -7.79 -3.16
CA ALA A 39 -2.62 -9.16 -3.29
C ALA A 39 -1.88 -9.66 -2.04
N GLY A 40 -1.00 -8.82 -1.46
CA GLY A 40 -0.30 -9.11 -0.21
C GLY A 40 -1.24 -9.25 0.99
N ALA A 41 -2.25 -8.39 1.10
CA ALA A 41 -3.25 -8.45 2.17
C ALA A 41 -4.11 -9.71 2.09
N MET A 42 -4.47 -10.14 0.88
CA MET A 42 -5.20 -11.39 0.65
C MET A 42 -4.35 -12.61 1.00
N ALA A 43 -3.06 -12.61 0.61
CA ALA A 43 -2.10 -13.66 0.96
C ALA A 43 -1.88 -13.73 2.48
N MET A 44 -1.78 -12.58 3.14
CA MET A 44 -1.70 -12.48 4.59
C MET A 44 -2.91 -13.14 5.25
N TRP A 45 -4.15 -12.76 4.86
CA TRP A 45 -5.36 -13.38 5.42
C TRP A 45 -5.35 -14.90 5.27
N GLY A 46 -5.04 -15.43 4.08
CA GLY A 46 -4.95 -16.87 3.87
C GLY A 46 -3.88 -17.55 4.73
N THR A 47 -2.78 -16.87 5.04
CA THR A 47 -1.73 -17.37 5.92
C THR A 47 -2.19 -17.41 7.38
N TYR A 48 -2.94 -16.42 7.84
CA TYR A 48 -3.56 -16.43 9.17
C TYR A 48 -4.61 -17.54 9.29
N VAL A 49 -5.44 -17.76 8.26
CA VAL A 49 -6.37 -18.89 8.22
C VAL A 49 -5.64 -20.23 8.34
N TYR A 50 -4.51 -20.38 7.63
CA TYR A 50 -3.69 -21.60 7.77
C TYR A 50 -3.18 -21.79 9.19
N ALA A 51 -2.69 -20.73 9.81
CA ALA A 51 -2.14 -20.77 11.17
C ALA A 51 -3.22 -21.15 12.21
N ASP A 52 -4.41 -20.57 12.11
CA ASP A 52 -5.53 -20.90 13.01
C ASP A 52 -6.03 -22.33 12.79
N LEU A 53 -6.14 -22.78 11.54
CA LEU A 53 -6.50 -24.17 11.24
C LEU A 53 -5.52 -25.17 11.87
N ARG A 54 -4.21 -24.81 11.96
CA ARG A 54 -3.22 -25.62 12.67
C ARG A 54 -3.45 -25.68 14.18
N ASN A 55 -4.19 -24.73 14.72
CA ASN A 55 -4.61 -24.69 16.14
C ASN A 55 -6.03 -25.21 16.35
N GLY A 56 -6.66 -25.82 15.33
CA GLY A 56 -8.04 -26.30 15.41
C GLY A 56 -9.11 -25.22 15.35
N GLU A 57 -8.78 -24.02 14.87
CA GLU A 57 -9.66 -22.87 14.80
C GLU A 57 -9.84 -22.39 13.34
N TYR A 58 -10.98 -21.78 13.04
CA TYR A 58 -11.22 -21.12 11.75
C TYR A 58 -11.72 -19.69 11.97
N PRO A 59 -11.00 -18.66 11.48
CA PRO A 59 -11.41 -17.27 11.63
C PRO A 59 -12.43 -16.88 10.55
N PHE A 60 -13.57 -16.31 10.95
CA PHE A 60 -14.54 -15.80 9.99
C PHE A 60 -14.18 -14.39 9.49
N PRO A 61 -14.21 -14.13 8.17
CA PRO A 61 -13.91 -12.81 7.62
C PRO A 61 -15.08 -11.82 7.77
N ILE A 62 -16.28 -12.26 8.17
CA ILE A 62 -17.50 -11.45 8.15
C ILE A 62 -17.74 -10.84 9.54
N PRO A 63 -17.80 -9.50 9.67
CA PRO A 63 -18.18 -8.84 10.92
C PRO A 63 -19.59 -9.26 11.36
N GLY A 64 -19.76 -9.55 12.67
CA GLY A 64 -21.03 -9.98 13.23
C GLY A 64 -21.20 -11.50 13.36
N LEU A 65 -20.32 -12.30 12.75
CA LEU A 65 -20.19 -13.72 13.05
C LEU A 65 -19.23 -13.94 14.21
N PRO A 66 -19.28 -15.12 14.89
CA PRO A 66 -18.31 -15.48 15.92
C PRO A 66 -16.89 -15.28 15.39
N ASP A 67 -15.98 -14.80 16.23
CA ASP A 67 -14.64 -14.46 15.83
C ASP A 67 -13.88 -15.68 15.30
N ARG A 68 -14.05 -16.82 15.97
CA ARG A 68 -13.44 -18.09 15.60
C ARG A 68 -14.41 -19.23 15.83
N TYR A 69 -14.31 -20.25 15.02
CA TYR A 69 -15.00 -21.51 15.19
C TYR A 69 -13.98 -22.59 15.58
N HIS A 70 -14.19 -23.24 16.72
CA HIS A 70 -13.33 -24.32 17.20
C HIS A 70 -13.79 -25.65 16.62
N PHE A 71 -12.88 -26.36 15.94
CA PHE A 71 -13.12 -27.71 15.43
C PHE A 71 -12.74 -28.80 16.44
N GLY A 72 -12.06 -28.44 17.53
CA GLY A 72 -11.58 -29.34 18.58
C GLY A 72 -10.09 -29.60 18.46
N ASP A 73 -9.67 -30.62 17.72
CA ASP A 73 -8.26 -30.98 17.61
C ASP A 73 -7.52 -30.26 16.47
N ASP A 74 -6.19 -30.24 16.52
CA ASP A 74 -5.29 -29.77 15.49
C ASP A 74 -5.61 -30.36 14.12
N VAL A 75 -5.87 -29.52 13.13
CA VAL A 75 -6.02 -29.96 11.74
C VAL A 75 -4.63 -30.28 11.17
N GLY A 76 -4.46 -31.50 10.69
CA GLY A 76 -3.20 -31.93 10.06
C GLY A 76 -2.76 -30.98 8.96
N TYR A 77 -1.43 -30.70 8.82
CA TYR A 77 -0.88 -29.66 7.94
C TYR A 77 -1.39 -29.74 6.49
N ARG A 78 -1.65 -30.95 5.96
CA ARG A 78 -2.15 -31.15 4.58
C ARG A 78 -3.56 -30.59 4.42
N TRP A 79 -4.44 -30.91 5.36
CA TRP A 79 -5.83 -30.43 5.32
C TRP A 79 -5.92 -28.93 5.61
N ALA A 80 -5.13 -28.43 6.57
CA ALA A 80 -5.03 -27.00 6.84
C ALA A 80 -4.57 -26.23 5.59
N LEU A 81 -3.57 -26.74 4.85
CA LEU A 81 -3.11 -26.14 3.61
C LEU A 81 -4.20 -26.12 2.54
N ILE A 82 -4.87 -27.26 2.31
CA ILE A 82 -5.95 -27.35 1.30
C ILE A 82 -7.08 -26.38 1.64
N LEU A 83 -7.53 -26.34 2.89
CA LEU A 83 -8.61 -25.45 3.33
C LEU A 83 -8.21 -23.98 3.23
N ALA A 84 -6.98 -23.62 3.61
CA ALA A 84 -6.47 -22.26 3.46
C ALA A 84 -6.40 -21.82 1.99
N LEU A 85 -5.98 -22.72 1.09
CA LEU A 85 -5.95 -22.42 -0.35
C LEU A 85 -7.35 -22.33 -0.96
N LEU A 86 -8.30 -23.14 -0.50
CA LEU A 86 -9.71 -23.03 -0.90
C LEU A 86 -10.32 -21.70 -0.43
N THR A 87 -10.04 -21.28 0.82
CA THR A 87 -10.48 -19.96 1.31
C THR A 87 -9.84 -18.83 0.53
N ALA A 88 -8.55 -18.94 0.17
CA ALA A 88 -7.88 -17.96 -0.68
C ALA A 88 -8.49 -17.88 -2.09
N ALA A 89 -8.84 -19.04 -2.68
CA ALA A 89 -9.53 -19.12 -3.97
C ALA A 89 -10.91 -18.44 -3.92
N LEU A 90 -11.69 -18.77 -2.88
CA LEU A 90 -12.99 -18.15 -2.64
C LEU A 90 -12.86 -16.64 -2.43
N LEU A 91 -11.89 -16.21 -1.63
CA LEU A 91 -11.61 -14.80 -1.38
C LEU A 91 -11.28 -14.05 -2.68
N GLY A 92 -10.39 -14.61 -3.52
CA GLY A 92 -10.05 -14.05 -4.83
C GLY A 92 -11.27 -13.90 -5.74
N LEU A 93 -12.14 -14.90 -5.75
CA LEU A 93 -13.39 -14.88 -6.52
C LEU A 93 -14.37 -13.82 -5.99
N VAL A 94 -14.59 -13.77 -4.68
CA VAL A 94 -15.50 -12.83 -4.02
C VAL A 94 -15.05 -11.38 -4.25
N VAL A 95 -13.76 -11.10 -4.02
CA VAL A 95 -13.18 -9.77 -4.26
C VAL A 95 -13.35 -9.35 -5.72
N TYR A 96 -13.11 -10.26 -6.67
CA TYR A 96 -13.33 -9.96 -8.07
C TYR A 96 -14.81 -9.66 -8.37
N LEU A 97 -15.71 -10.55 -7.98
CA LEU A 97 -17.13 -10.43 -8.33
C LEU A 97 -17.81 -9.21 -7.69
N LEU A 98 -17.51 -8.94 -6.42
CA LEU A 98 -18.19 -7.88 -5.67
C LEU A 98 -17.56 -6.49 -5.91
N ILE A 99 -16.26 -6.42 -6.15
CA ILE A 99 -15.54 -5.15 -6.20
C ILE A 99 -15.04 -4.83 -7.60
N PHE A 100 -14.20 -5.69 -8.20
CA PHE A 100 -13.53 -5.34 -9.45
C PHE A 100 -14.35 -5.55 -10.70
N ARG A 101 -15.30 -6.48 -10.69
CA ARG A 101 -16.25 -6.66 -11.80
C ARG A 101 -17.15 -5.43 -12.02
N PRO A 102 -17.80 -4.85 -10.98
CA PRO A 102 -18.53 -3.59 -11.13
C PRO A 102 -17.64 -2.41 -11.53
N LEU A 103 -16.37 -2.39 -11.06
CA LEU A 103 -15.40 -1.35 -11.38
C LEU A 103 -14.71 -1.51 -12.74
N ARG A 104 -15.12 -2.48 -13.56
CA ARG A 104 -14.45 -2.79 -14.83
C ARG A 104 -14.35 -1.57 -15.76
N GLN A 105 -15.43 -0.78 -15.86
CA GLN A 105 -15.49 0.44 -16.68
C GLN A 105 -15.06 1.69 -15.91
N ALA A 106 -14.76 1.57 -14.62
CA ALA A 106 -14.35 2.71 -13.81
C ALA A 106 -12.91 3.15 -14.17
N PRO A 107 -12.59 4.43 -13.94
CA PRO A 107 -11.24 4.96 -14.09
C PRO A 107 -10.21 4.15 -13.30
N ALA A 108 -8.96 4.14 -13.76
CA ALA A 108 -7.86 3.43 -13.09
C ALA A 108 -7.74 3.81 -11.60
N LEU A 109 -7.93 5.09 -11.27
CA LEU A 109 -7.92 5.58 -9.89
C LEU A 109 -8.93 4.85 -8.99
N ALA A 110 -10.17 4.63 -9.45
CA ALA A 110 -11.19 3.96 -8.65
C ALA A 110 -10.78 2.52 -8.29
N LYS A 111 -10.12 1.82 -9.22
CA LYS A 111 -9.59 0.46 -9.02
C LYS A 111 -8.44 0.46 -8.02
N VAL A 112 -7.54 1.46 -8.08
CA VAL A 112 -6.44 1.63 -7.13
C VAL A 112 -6.99 1.92 -5.73
N VAL A 113 -7.91 2.87 -5.59
CA VAL A 113 -8.53 3.23 -4.31
C VAL A 113 -9.27 2.03 -3.72
N ALA A 114 -10.00 1.26 -4.53
CA ALA A 114 -10.67 0.04 -4.07
C ALA A 114 -9.68 -0.99 -3.53
N SER A 115 -8.53 -1.21 -4.21
CA SER A 115 -7.52 -2.16 -3.74
C SER A 115 -6.80 -1.68 -2.48
N VAL A 116 -6.54 -0.38 -2.33
CA VAL A 116 -6.00 0.20 -1.08
C VAL A 116 -7.02 0.09 0.06
N GLY A 117 -8.30 0.34 -0.23
CA GLY A 117 -9.38 0.13 0.74
C GLY A 117 -9.44 -1.33 1.24
N LEU A 118 -9.21 -2.30 0.35
CA LEU A 118 -9.09 -3.72 0.72
C LEU A 118 -7.89 -4.01 1.63
N ILE A 119 -6.73 -3.35 1.40
CA ILE A 119 -5.58 -3.48 2.30
C ILE A 119 -6.00 -3.09 3.72
N ILE A 120 -6.61 -1.92 3.89
CA ILE A 120 -7.05 -1.42 5.19
C ILE A 120 -8.08 -2.36 5.81
N LEU A 121 -9.04 -2.84 5.02
CA LEU A 121 -10.04 -3.80 5.48
C LEU A 121 -9.39 -5.08 6.04
N PHE A 122 -8.45 -5.69 5.30
CA PHE A 122 -7.81 -6.92 5.76
C PHE A 122 -6.89 -6.71 6.95
N ILE A 123 -6.15 -5.60 7.01
CA ILE A 123 -5.35 -5.24 8.19
C ILE A 123 -6.26 -5.13 9.42
N THR A 124 -7.34 -4.35 9.32
CA THR A 124 -8.28 -4.16 10.44
C THR A 124 -8.98 -5.47 10.83
N LEU A 125 -9.34 -6.32 9.86
CA LEU A 125 -9.91 -7.64 10.15
C LEU A 125 -8.93 -8.52 10.92
N VAL A 126 -7.66 -8.56 10.52
CA VAL A 126 -6.63 -9.33 11.22
C VAL A 126 -6.41 -8.76 12.62
N GLU A 127 -6.21 -7.45 12.76
CA GLU A 127 -6.01 -6.80 14.07
C GLU A 127 -7.18 -7.07 15.02
N ARG A 128 -8.41 -7.09 14.52
CA ARG A 128 -9.59 -7.32 15.35
C ARG A 128 -9.84 -8.79 15.68
N ARG A 129 -9.46 -9.71 14.77
CA ARG A 129 -9.69 -11.16 14.96
C ARG A 129 -8.56 -11.85 15.72
N PHE A 130 -7.39 -11.22 15.77
CA PHE A 130 -6.18 -11.77 16.35
C PHE A 130 -5.60 -10.79 17.38
N GLU A 131 -6.39 -10.40 18.38
CA GLU A 131 -6.07 -9.36 19.40
C GLU A 131 -4.77 -9.63 20.17
N ASP A 132 -4.33 -10.88 20.31
CA ASP A 132 -3.16 -11.26 21.12
C ASP A 132 -1.81 -11.25 20.36
N ILE A 133 -1.73 -10.64 19.15
CA ILE A 133 -0.55 -10.74 18.29
C ILE A 133 0.43 -9.57 18.52
N THR A 134 0.73 -9.22 19.74
CA THR A 134 1.78 -8.22 20.04
C THR A 134 3.18 -8.66 19.64
N GLY A 135 3.40 -9.97 19.42
CA GLY A 135 4.67 -10.56 19.01
C GLY A 135 4.72 -11.16 17.59
N GLY A 136 3.62 -11.06 16.82
CA GLY A 136 3.45 -11.76 15.55
C GLY A 136 3.12 -13.25 15.72
N LEU A 137 2.32 -13.79 14.80
CA LEU A 137 1.94 -15.21 14.80
C LEU A 137 3.12 -16.07 14.32
N ARG A 138 3.45 -17.11 15.07
CA ARG A 138 4.46 -18.10 14.66
C ARG A 138 3.77 -19.26 13.97
N VAL A 139 4.18 -19.57 12.76
CA VAL A 139 3.69 -20.68 11.96
C VAL A 139 4.71 -21.79 11.96
N ASN A 140 4.26 -23.03 12.17
CA ASN A 140 5.14 -24.20 12.11
C ASN A 140 5.72 -24.37 10.70
N ALA A 141 7.02 -24.63 10.61
CA ALA A 141 7.73 -24.75 9.34
C ALA A 141 7.26 -26.01 8.58
N ILE A 142 6.91 -25.83 7.30
CA ILE A 142 6.66 -26.92 6.35
C ILE A 142 7.96 -27.31 5.65
N LEU A 143 8.82 -26.31 5.34
CA LEU A 143 10.10 -26.52 4.69
C LEU A 143 11.17 -26.90 5.70
N PRO A 144 12.14 -27.77 5.32
CA PRO A 144 13.25 -28.15 6.20
C PRO A 144 14.14 -26.93 6.48
N ARG A 145 14.39 -26.65 7.78
CA ARG A 145 15.19 -25.52 8.25
C ARG A 145 16.61 -25.87 8.61
N GLU A 146 16.98 -27.15 8.52
CA GLU A 146 18.32 -27.59 8.86
C GLU A 146 19.37 -26.76 8.09
N PRO A 147 20.38 -26.22 8.79
CA PRO A 147 21.42 -25.43 8.14
C PRO A 147 22.23 -26.30 7.18
N MET A 148 22.59 -25.74 6.02
CA MET A 148 23.48 -26.38 5.06
C MET A 148 24.82 -25.66 5.05
N THR A 149 25.89 -26.39 5.30
CA THR A 149 27.26 -25.89 5.12
C THR A 149 27.65 -26.02 3.65
N LEU A 150 27.89 -24.91 2.96
CA LEU A 150 28.26 -24.89 1.55
C LEU A 150 29.79 -25.05 1.37
N THR A 151 30.60 -24.29 2.11
CA THR A 151 32.05 -24.34 2.03
C THR A 151 32.65 -23.69 3.28
N GLY A 152 33.45 -24.43 4.07
CA GLY A 152 34.04 -23.90 5.30
C GLY A 152 32.97 -23.47 6.33
N ASP A 153 33.06 -22.23 6.81
CA ASP A 153 32.16 -21.69 7.86
C ASP A 153 30.81 -21.12 7.31
N LEU A 154 30.54 -21.29 6.01
CA LEU A 154 29.35 -20.69 5.37
C LEU A 154 28.14 -21.60 5.57
N THR A 155 27.31 -21.25 6.55
CA THR A 155 26.10 -22.00 6.93
C THR A 155 24.86 -21.22 6.55
N ILE A 156 24.03 -21.76 5.65
CA ILE A 156 22.83 -21.11 5.13
C ILE A 156 21.59 -21.93 5.48
N PRO A 157 20.47 -21.28 5.90
CA PRO A 157 19.22 -21.97 6.11
C PRO A 157 18.66 -22.50 4.77
N ARG A 158 18.31 -23.78 4.74
CA ARG A 158 17.82 -24.45 3.51
C ARG A 158 16.45 -23.97 3.05
N ASP A 159 15.62 -23.50 3.97
CA ASP A 159 14.24 -23.10 3.70
C ASP A 159 14.13 -21.98 2.66
N GLY A 160 15.03 -20.99 2.66
CA GLY A 160 15.08 -19.93 1.66
C GLY A 160 15.37 -20.44 0.24
N LEU A 161 16.30 -21.41 0.12
CA LEU A 161 16.65 -22.02 -1.17
C LEU A 161 15.49 -22.90 -1.71
N TRP A 162 14.85 -23.68 -0.83
CA TRP A 162 13.65 -24.44 -1.20
C TRP A 162 12.52 -23.53 -1.64
N LEU A 163 12.31 -22.42 -0.93
CA LEU A 163 11.30 -21.44 -1.30
C LEU A 163 11.58 -20.86 -2.70
N LEU A 164 12.84 -20.48 -2.97
CA LEU A 164 13.25 -19.99 -4.28
C LEU A 164 12.99 -21.02 -5.39
N LEU A 165 13.33 -22.29 -5.16
CA LEU A 165 13.08 -23.37 -6.10
C LEU A 165 11.59 -23.54 -6.38
N ILE A 166 10.75 -23.55 -5.35
CA ILE A 166 9.30 -23.67 -5.48
C ILE A 166 8.74 -22.49 -6.27
N VAL A 167 9.16 -21.27 -5.97
CA VAL A 167 8.71 -20.06 -6.71
C VAL A 167 9.16 -20.11 -8.16
N ALA A 168 10.37 -20.60 -8.46
CA ALA A 168 10.84 -20.80 -9.83
C ALA A 168 10.00 -21.84 -10.58
N ILE A 169 9.63 -22.95 -9.93
CA ILE A 169 8.73 -23.95 -10.49
C ILE A 169 7.34 -23.35 -10.77
N VAL A 170 6.81 -22.57 -9.83
CA VAL A 170 5.52 -21.87 -10.00
C VAL A 170 5.59 -20.88 -11.16
N ALA A 171 6.67 -20.09 -11.27
CA ALA A 171 6.87 -19.16 -12.38
C ALA A 171 6.93 -19.87 -13.72
N GLY A 172 7.65 -21.01 -13.79
CA GLY A 172 7.71 -21.88 -14.97
C GLY A 172 6.33 -22.46 -15.33
N GLY A 173 5.58 -22.92 -14.33
CA GLY A 173 4.20 -23.42 -14.51
C GLY A 173 3.25 -22.33 -15.03
N LEU A 174 3.32 -21.13 -14.47
CA LEU A 174 2.52 -19.97 -14.93
C LEU A 174 2.90 -19.53 -16.35
N TRP A 175 4.19 -19.52 -16.66
CA TRP A 175 4.68 -19.26 -18.01
C TRP A 175 4.17 -20.32 -18.99
N ALA A 176 4.26 -21.60 -18.66
CA ALA A 176 3.75 -22.69 -19.48
C ALA A 176 2.22 -22.62 -19.64
N TYR A 177 1.48 -22.32 -18.56
CA TYR A 177 0.04 -22.04 -18.59
C TYR A 177 -0.28 -20.91 -19.60
N SER A 178 0.40 -19.79 -19.47
CA SER A 178 0.17 -18.61 -20.33
C SER A 178 0.56 -18.85 -21.80
N LYS A 179 1.54 -19.72 -22.08
CA LYS A 179 2.08 -19.95 -23.43
C LYS A 179 1.40 -21.12 -24.17
N PHE A 180 1.08 -22.21 -23.47
CA PHE A 180 0.68 -23.46 -24.10
C PHE A 180 -0.81 -23.81 -23.87
N LEU A 181 -1.43 -23.36 -22.76
CA LEU A 181 -2.83 -23.69 -22.53
C LEU A 181 -3.77 -22.70 -23.24
N ARG A 182 -4.86 -23.24 -23.81
CA ARG A 182 -5.87 -22.44 -24.54
C ARG A 182 -6.45 -21.32 -23.67
N ILE A 183 -6.67 -21.57 -22.37
CA ILE A 183 -7.21 -20.59 -21.44
C ILE A 183 -6.18 -19.47 -21.19
N GLY A 184 -4.90 -19.79 -21.04
CA GLY A 184 -3.83 -18.79 -20.87
C GLY A 184 -3.67 -17.90 -22.12
N LEU A 185 -3.70 -18.51 -23.31
CA LEU A 185 -3.68 -17.77 -24.59
C LEU A 185 -4.93 -16.87 -24.73
N ALA A 186 -6.11 -17.39 -24.37
CA ALA A 186 -7.35 -16.60 -24.37
C ALA A 186 -7.29 -15.42 -23.37
N THR A 187 -6.66 -15.61 -22.21
CA THR A 187 -6.47 -14.54 -21.22
C THR A 187 -5.59 -13.43 -21.76
N ARG A 188 -4.49 -13.76 -22.42
CA ARG A 188 -3.61 -12.78 -23.08
C ARG A 188 -4.31 -12.06 -24.24
N ALA A 189 -5.00 -12.80 -25.12
CA ALA A 189 -5.77 -12.23 -26.20
C ALA A 189 -6.88 -11.28 -25.70
N ALA A 190 -7.57 -11.66 -24.63
CA ALA A 190 -8.59 -10.81 -23.98
C ALA A 190 -7.98 -9.57 -23.33
N ALA A 191 -6.73 -9.64 -22.86
CA ALA A 191 -6.01 -8.48 -22.34
C ALA A 191 -5.68 -7.46 -23.43
N GLU A 192 -5.33 -7.92 -24.64
CA GLU A 192 -5.01 -7.07 -25.78
C GLU A 192 -6.28 -6.55 -26.48
N ASN A 193 -7.22 -7.45 -26.76
CA ASN A 193 -8.47 -7.10 -27.46
C ASN A 193 -9.67 -7.85 -26.88
N GLU A 194 -10.39 -7.17 -25.98
CA GLU A 194 -11.54 -7.72 -25.30
C GLU A 194 -12.71 -8.05 -26.26
N LYS A 195 -12.97 -7.17 -27.24
CA LYS A 195 -14.04 -7.39 -28.24
C LYS A 195 -13.72 -8.59 -29.11
N GLY A 196 -12.47 -8.74 -29.53
CA GLY A 196 -12.01 -9.90 -30.29
C GLY A 196 -12.17 -11.22 -29.52
N ALA A 197 -11.85 -11.22 -28.22
CA ALA A 197 -12.01 -12.41 -27.38
C ALA A 197 -13.50 -12.82 -27.25
N VAL A 198 -14.41 -11.86 -27.12
CA VAL A 198 -15.87 -12.10 -27.09
C VAL A 198 -16.34 -12.70 -28.42
N MET A 199 -15.87 -12.18 -29.56
CA MET A 199 -16.22 -12.71 -30.88
C MET A 199 -15.74 -14.17 -31.06
N LEU A 200 -14.66 -14.57 -30.38
CA LEU A 200 -14.17 -15.94 -30.36
C LEU A 200 -14.87 -16.83 -29.32
N GLY A 201 -15.91 -16.31 -28.63
CA GLY A 201 -16.71 -17.06 -27.64
C GLY A 201 -16.11 -17.09 -26.23
N TYR A 202 -15.02 -16.38 -25.96
CA TYR A 202 -14.44 -16.30 -24.61
C TYR A 202 -15.12 -15.19 -23.80
N SER A 203 -15.43 -15.48 -22.54
CA SER A 203 -15.94 -14.48 -21.59
C SER A 203 -14.76 -13.82 -20.86
N PRO A 204 -14.48 -12.52 -21.10
CA PRO A 204 -13.41 -11.80 -20.40
C PRO A 204 -13.60 -11.77 -18.88
N ASP A 205 -14.85 -11.76 -18.39
CA ASP A 205 -15.15 -11.80 -16.96
C ASP A 205 -14.74 -13.12 -16.32
N ARG A 206 -14.97 -14.26 -16.99
CA ARG A 206 -14.55 -15.58 -16.48
C ARG A 206 -13.02 -15.70 -16.45
N LEU A 207 -12.35 -15.19 -17.49
CA LEU A 207 -10.89 -15.19 -17.57
C LEU A 207 -10.28 -14.29 -16.48
N ALA A 208 -10.87 -13.13 -16.24
CA ALA A 208 -10.47 -12.24 -15.17
C ALA A 208 -10.68 -12.89 -13.79
N ALA A 209 -11.86 -13.47 -13.53
CA ALA A 209 -12.14 -14.18 -12.28
C ALA A 209 -11.11 -15.29 -12.01
N LEU A 210 -10.79 -16.09 -13.04
CA LEU A 210 -9.77 -17.12 -12.95
C LEU A 210 -8.40 -16.55 -12.57
N GLY A 211 -8.01 -15.41 -13.19
CA GLY A 211 -6.76 -14.72 -12.86
C GLY A 211 -6.71 -14.28 -11.39
N TRP A 212 -7.81 -13.75 -10.85
CA TRP A 212 -7.91 -13.36 -9.43
C TRP A 212 -7.81 -14.56 -8.48
N VAL A 213 -8.50 -15.65 -8.80
CA VAL A 213 -8.43 -16.91 -8.04
C VAL A 213 -7.01 -17.48 -8.06
N MET A 214 -6.41 -17.61 -9.24
CA MET A 214 -5.04 -18.13 -9.37
C MET A 214 -4.02 -17.27 -8.62
N SER A 215 -4.12 -15.95 -8.73
CA SER A 215 -3.24 -15.02 -8.01
C SER A 215 -3.36 -15.20 -6.49
N SER A 216 -4.59 -15.23 -5.97
CA SER A 216 -4.84 -15.39 -4.53
C SER A 216 -4.31 -16.74 -4.01
N VAL A 217 -4.52 -17.83 -4.74
CA VAL A 217 -4.01 -19.17 -4.38
C VAL A 217 -2.48 -19.20 -4.40
N VAL A 218 -1.85 -18.72 -5.47
CA VAL A 218 -0.39 -18.75 -5.62
C VAL A 218 0.29 -17.89 -4.55
N THR A 219 -0.18 -16.66 -4.35
CA THR A 219 0.41 -15.76 -3.35
C THR A 219 0.21 -16.28 -1.93
N THR A 220 -0.95 -16.83 -1.60
CA THR A 220 -1.23 -17.45 -0.29
C THR A 220 -0.37 -18.69 -0.08
N PHE A 221 -0.25 -19.57 -1.08
CA PHE A 221 0.58 -20.77 -0.98
C PHE A 221 2.02 -20.43 -0.61
N ILE A 222 2.62 -19.48 -1.34
CA ILE A 222 4.00 -19.07 -1.05
C ILE A 222 4.09 -18.32 0.28
N ALA A 223 3.11 -17.50 0.64
CA ALA A 223 3.07 -16.81 1.91
C ALA A 223 3.02 -17.78 3.10
N ILE A 224 2.26 -18.87 3.01
CA ILE A 224 2.24 -19.94 4.02
C ILE A 224 3.63 -20.61 4.15
N LEU A 225 4.29 -20.92 3.04
CA LEU A 225 5.64 -21.50 3.06
C LEU A 225 6.69 -20.55 3.62
N ALA A 226 6.53 -19.25 3.39
CA ALA A 226 7.43 -18.20 3.84
C ALA A 226 7.17 -17.74 5.28
N ALA A 227 5.96 -17.92 5.79
CA ALA A 227 5.54 -17.43 7.11
C ALA A 227 6.46 -17.82 8.26
N PRO A 228 7.06 -19.02 8.29
CA PRO A 228 8.02 -19.38 9.33
C PRO A 228 9.32 -18.59 9.30
N GLN A 229 9.72 -18.02 8.15
CA GLN A 229 10.97 -17.25 8.00
C GLN A 229 10.81 -15.79 8.43
N ILE A 230 9.57 -15.31 8.51
CA ILE A 230 9.23 -13.94 8.81
C ILE A 230 8.28 -13.88 10.00
N GLN A 231 8.39 -12.80 10.77
CA GLN A 231 7.40 -12.53 11.81
C GLN A 231 6.10 -12.07 11.14
N LEU A 232 5.04 -12.89 11.25
CA LEU A 232 3.78 -12.63 10.60
C LEU A 232 3.05 -11.48 11.30
N THR A 233 3.16 -10.28 10.75
CA THR A 233 2.44 -9.08 11.21
C THR A 233 1.47 -8.59 10.14
N PRO A 234 0.38 -7.89 10.51
CA PRO A 234 -0.62 -7.43 9.54
C PRO A 234 -0.05 -6.55 8.42
N THR A 235 1.06 -5.86 8.65
CA THR A 235 1.65 -4.90 7.71
C THR A 235 2.72 -5.49 6.81
N ILE A 236 3.31 -6.65 7.15
CA ILE A 236 4.50 -7.16 6.45
C ILE A 236 4.25 -7.51 4.99
N PHE A 237 3.16 -8.23 4.68
CA PHE A 237 2.81 -8.57 3.30
C PHE A 237 2.16 -7.42 2.55
N THR A 238 1.58 -6.44 3.26
CA THR A 238 0.83 -5.35 2.65
C THR A 238 1.72 -4.21 2.18
N PHE A 239 2.84 -3.94 2.86
CA PHE A 239 3.73 -2.84 2.50
C PHE A 239 5.16 -3.30 2.25
N THR A 240 5.75 -4.08 3.18
CA THR A 240 7.17 -4.44 3.11
C THR A 240 7.50 -5.31 1.88
N PHE A 241 6.64 -6.26 1.52
CA PHE A 241 6.87 -7.13 0.35
C PHE A 241 6.12 -6.68 -0.90
N LEU A 242 4.98 -5.99 -0.77
CA LEU A 242 4.19 -5.57 -1.93
C LEU A 242 4.92 -4.54 -2.80
N ILE A 243 5.60 -3.56 -2.20
CA ILE A 243 6.28 -2.50 -2.96
C ILE A 243 7.44 -3.07 -3.78
N PRO A 244 8.36 -3.89 -3.21
CA PRO A 244 9.35 -4.60 -4.01
C PRO A 244 8.74 -5.47 -5.10
N ALA A 245 7.62 -6.14 -4.83
CA ALA A 245 6.89 -6.96 -5.79
C ALA A 245 6.30 -6.13 -6.95
N LEU A 246 5.82 -4.92 -6.67
CA LEU A 246 5.40 -3.96 -7.72
C LEU A 246 6.58 -3.55 -8.60
N GLY A 247 7.76 -3.30 -8.02
CA GLY A 247 8.98 -3.02 -8.76
C GLY A 247 9.39 -4.18 -9.67
N ALA A 248 9.33 -5.41 -9.15
CA ALA A 248 9.63 -6.61 -9.92
C ALA A 248 8.62 -6.84 -11.06
N ALA A 249 7.32 -6.71 -10.78
CA ALA A 249 6.26 -6.85 -11.78
C ALA A 249 6.34 -5.76 -12.86
N LEU A 250 6.79 -4.56 -12.51
CA LEU A 250 6.96 -3.44 -13.42
C LEU A 250 8.06 -3.72 -14.46
N ILE A 251 9.22 -4.24 -14.04
CA ILE A 251 10.28 -4.68 -14.97
C ILE A 251 9.77 -5.79 -15.89
N GLY A 252 8.92 -6.71 -15.38
CA GLY A 252 8.20 -7.68 -16.18
C GLY A 252 7.07 -7.09 -17.04
N LYS A 253 6.88 -5.75 -17.02
CA LYS A 253 5.80 -5.02 -17.70
C LYS A 253 4.40 -5.57 -17.35
N PHE A 254 4.25 -6.18 -16.16
CA PHE A 254 3.06 -6.92 -15.73
C PHE A 254 2.60 -8.02 -16.71
N GLN A 255 3.46 -8.47 -17.58
CA GLN A 255 3.15 -9.47 -18.63
C GLN A 255 4.08 -10.68 -18.58
N ASN A 256 5.32 -10.51 -18.16
CA ASN A 256 6.35 -11.55 -18.25
C ASN A 256 6.72 -12.09 -16.87
N PHE A 257 6.59 -13.39 -16.68
CA PHE A 257 6.86 -14.07 -15.40
C PHE A 257 8.35 -14.16 -15.08
N TRP A 258 9.22 -14.48 -16.06
CA TRP A 258 10.65 -14.65 -15.82
C TRP A 258 11.38 -13.37 -15.40
N PRO A 259 11.22 -12.23 -16.09
CA PRO A 259 11.81 -10.99 -15.62
C PRO A 259 11.30 -10.58 -14.23
N THR A 260 10.02 -10.82 -13.92
CA THR A 260 9.45 -10.56 -12.59
C THR A 260 10.12 -11.43 -11.53
N LEU A 261 10.31 -12.73 -11.79
CA LEU A 261 11.02 -13.64 -10.88
C LEU A 261 12.45 -13.15 -10.61
N ILE A 262 13.22 -12.95 -11.68
CA ILE A 262 14.64 -12.57 -11.58
C ILE A 262 14.77 -11.24 -10.81
N THR A 263 13.97 -10.25 -11.18
CA THR A 263 14.02 -8.94 -10.50
C THR A 263 13.61 -9.03 -9.03
N GLY A 264 12.57 -9.80 -8.70
CA GLY A 264 12.15 -9.98 -7.31
C GLY A 264 13.27 -10.60 -6.47
N VAL A 265 13.96 -11.60 -7.01
CA VAL A 265 15.11 -12.24 -6.34
C VAL A 265 16.26 -11.25 -6.19
N LEU A 266 16.61 -10.50 -7.25
CA LEU A 266 17.69 -9.49 -7.21
C LEU A 266 17.39 -8.36 -6.21
N ILE A 267 16.14 -7.91 -6.10
CA ILE A 267 15.74 -6.92 -5.09
C ILE A 267 15.97 -7.48 -3.69
N GLY A 268 15.53 -8.70 -3.40
CA GLY A 268 15.73 -9.31 -2.09
C GLY A 268 17.21 -9.54 -1.76
N MET A 269 18.01 -9.98 -2.72
CA MET A 269 19.46 -10.08 -2.59
C MET A 269 20.11 -8.72 -2.30
N GLY A 270 19.71 -7.67 -3.04
CA GLY A 270 20.18 -6.31 -2.85
C GLY A 270 19.82 -5.76 -1.48
N GLN A 271 18.58 -5.99 -1.01
CA GLN A 271 18.15 -5.60 0.33
C GLN A 271 18.98 -6.26 1.43
N SER A 272 19.29 -7.54 1.29
CA SER A 272 20.16 -8.26 2.23
C SER A 272 21.61 -7.75 2.20
N LEU A 273 22.12 -7.44 1.00
CA LEU A 273 23.45 -6.85 0.86
C LEU A 273 23.54 -5.46 1.51
N CYS A 274 22.49 -4.64 1.41
CA CYS A 274 22.44 -3.35 2.11
C CYS A 274 22.60 -3.51 3.62
N THR A 275 22.01 -4.55 4.22
CA THR A 275 22.18 -4.82 5.66
C THR A 275 23.63 -5.08 6.04
N LYS A 276 24.40 -5.74 5.15
CA LYS A 276 25.84 -5.90 5.36
C LYS A 276 26.60 -4.58 5.23
N LEU A 277 26.32 -3.82 4.16
CA LEU A 277 26.98 -2.54 3.90
C LEU A 277 26.73 -1.51 5.03
N GLN A 278 25.56 -1.53 5.65
CA GLN A 278 25.24 -0.72 6.83
C GLN A 278 26.18 -0.99 8.01
N ASN A 279 26.64 -2.23 8.17
CA ASN A 279 27.55 -2.59 9.26
C ASN A 279 29.04 -2.35 8.93
N GLU A 280 29.41 -2.28 7.65
CA GLU A 280 30.81 -2.13 7.23
C GLU A 280 31.19 -0.68 6.88
N ILE A 281 30.25 0.12 6.41
CA ILE A 281 30.52 1.44 5.84
C ILE A 281 29.88 2.51 6.71
N SER A 282 30.67 3.27 7.44
CA SER A 282 30.19 4.28 8.41
C SER A 282 29.38 5.44 7.80
N TRP A 283 29.55 5.75 6.51
CA TRP A 283 28.78 6.78 5.82
C TRP A 283 27.48 6.26 5.19
N PHE A 284 27.29 4.91 5.15
CA PHE A 284 26.10 4.33 4.56
C PHE A 284 24.89 4.53 5.48
N PRO A 285 23.72 4.92 4.95
CA PRO A 285 22.54 5.20 5.78
C PRO A 285 22.13 3.98 6.61
N GLU A 286 22.04 4.14 7.92
CA GLU A 286 21.60 3.09 8.83
C GLU A 286 20.12 2.73 8.64
N TYR A 287 19.31 3.70 8.21
CA TYR A 287 17.86 3.55 8.06
C TYR A 287 17.42 3.80 6.62
N GLY A 288 16.46 3.00 6.16
CA GLY A 288 15.77 3.20 4.90
C GLY A 288 16.52 2.77 3.63
N ALA A 289 17.84 2.51 3.67
CA ALA A 289 18.59 2.14 2.47
C ALA A 289 18.08 0.83 1.86
N ARG A 290 17.76 -0.15 2.69
CA ARG A 290 17.18 -1.44 2.29
C ARG A 290 15.83 -1.26 1.59
N GLU A 291 14.95 -0.45 2.16
CA GLU A 291 13.61 -0.15 1.66
C GLU A 291 13.63 0.81 0.47
N GLY A 292 14.72 1.57 0.31
CA GLY A 292 14.95 2.46 -0.82
C GLY A 292 15.24 1.76 -2.14
N ILE A 293 15.80 0.54 -2.12
CA ILE A 293 16.12 -0.23 -3.34
C ILE A 293 14.88 -0.43 -4.24
N PRO A 294 13.73 -0.93 -3.75
CA PRO A 294 12.55 -1.09 -4.58
C PRO A 294 12.07 0.20 -5.21
N PHE A 295 12.12 1.31 -4.48
CA PHE A 295 11.75 2.62 -5.00
C PHE A 295 12.70 3.08 -6.11
N LEU A 296 14.00 2.90 -5.91
CA LEU A 296 15.00 3.19 -6.93
C LEU A 296 14.78 2.35 -8.19
N VAL A 297 14.52 1.05 -8.03
CA VAL A 297 14.18 0.15 -9.14
C VAL A 297 12.93 0.63 -9.88
N ILE A 298 11.89 1.05 -9.17
CA ILE A 298 10.65 1.58 -9.77
C ILE A 298 10.96 2.86 -10.57
N ILE A 299 11.68 3.82 -9.98
CA ILE A 299 12.02 5.09 -10.67
C ILE A 299 12.88 4.83 -11.91
N VAL A 300 13.96 4.07 -11.76
CA VAL A 300 14.87 3.77 -12.89
C VAL A 300 14.09 3.06 -14.01
N THR A 301 13.28 2.08 -13.66
CA THR A 301 12.45 1.36 -14.64
C THR A 301 11.50 2.31 -15.38
N MET A 302 10.84 3.21 -14.66
CA MET A 302 9.91 4.18 -15.27
C MET A 302 10.63 5.21 -16.16
N VAL A 303 11.81 5.65 -15.75
CA VAL A 303 12.61 6.61 -16.53
C VAL A 303 13.19 5.95 -17.78
N VAL A 304 13.71 4.72 -17.65
CA VAL A 304 14.40 4.01 -18.76
C VAL A 304 13.39 3.39 -19.72
N LEU A 305 12.38 2.71 -19.22
CA LEU A 305 11.42 2.04 -20.09
C LEU A 305 10.39 3.00 -20.70
N GLY A 306 10.10 4.15 -20.09
CA GLY A 306 9.28 5.24 -20.65
C GLY A 306 7.88 4.85 -21.17
N GLU A 307 7.56 3.57 -21.14
CA GLU A 307 6.37 3.00 -21.76
C GLU A 307 5.17 3.08 -20.82
N ARG A 308 4.05 3.49 -21.37
CA ARG A 308 2.75 3.36 -20.69
C ARG A 308 2.42 1.87 -20.54
N LEU A 309 1.98 1.46 -19.35
CA LEU A 309 1.33 0.16 -19.23
C LEU A 309 0.16 0.12 -20.22
N PRO A 310 -0.02 -0.97 -20.99
CA PRO A 310 -1.13 -1.08 -21.91
C PRO A 310 -2.45 -0.99 -21.14
N GLU A 311 -3.14 0.15 -21.24
CA GLU A 311 -4.44 0.31 -20.65
C GLU A 311 -5.48 -0.47 -21.46
N ARG A 312 -6.17 -1.38 -20.82
CA ARG A 312 -7.28 -2.13 -21.42
C ARG A 312 -8.37 -1.17 -21.87
N GLY A 313 -8.68 -1.15 -23.16
CA GLY A 313 -9.83 -0.42 -23.67
C GLY A 313 -9.68 1.09 -23.78
N SER A 314 -8.47 1.59 -24.06
CA SER A 314 -8.17 3.03 -24.24
C SER A 314 -8.96 3.73 -25.37
N VAL A 315 -9.82 3.05 -26.06
CA VAL A 315 -10.77 3.61 -27.05
C VAL A 315 -12.16 3.79 -26.40
N SER A 316 -12.23 4.20 -25.16
CA SER A 316 -13.52 4.62 -24.60
C SER A 316 -13.68 6.12 -24.82
N ASN A 317 -14.85 6.50 -25.33
CA ASN A 317 -15.31 7.88 -25.34
C ASN A 317 -15.22 8.45 -23.92
N TRP A 318 -14.13 9.11 -23.62
CA TRP A 318 -13.95 9.85 -22.38
C TRP A 318 -14.95 10.99 -22.36
N LYS A 319 -16.15 10.73 -21.88
CA LYS A 319 -16.98 11.82 -21.40
C LYS A 319 -16.25 12.38 -20.17
N LEU A 320 -15.64 13.54 -20.34
CA LEU A 320 -15.10 14.30 -19.23
C LEU A 320 -16.17 14.35 -18.14
N PRO A 321 -15.89 13.92 -16.91
CA PRO A 321 -16.87 14.02 -15.84
C PRO A 321 -17.27 15.49 -15.73
N SER A 322 -18.58 15.75 -15.87
CA SER A 322 -19.12 17.10 -15.71
C SER A 322 -18.83 17.54 -14.28
N VAL A 323 -17.95 18.51 -14.14
CA VAL A 323 -17.62 19.06 -12.83
C VAL A 323 -18.64 20.14 -12.52
N PRO A 324 -19.54 19.95 -11.55
CA PRO A 324 -20.55 20.96 -11.23
C PRO A 324 -19.87 22.28 -10.84
N PRO A 325 -20.46 23.45 -11.13
CA PRO A 325 -19.85 24.74 -10.79
C PRO A 325 -19.66 24.85 -9.28
N ALA A 326 -18.51 25.42 -8.85
CA ALA A 326 -18.24 25.66 -7.43
C ALA A 326 -19.18 26.75 -6.90
N ARG A 327 -20.36 26.36 -6.49
CA ARG A 327 -21.32 27.27 -5.81
C ARG A 327 -21.13 27.12 -4.32
N VAL A 328 -20.37 28.02 -3.72
CA VAL A 328 -20.33 28.14 -2.26
C VAL A 328 -21.53 28.98 -1.87
N THR A 329 -22.59 28.33 -1.43
CA THR A 329 -23.75 29.02 -0.85
C THR A 329 -23.56 29.13 0.67
N PRO A 330 -24.04 30.19 1.33
CA PRO A 330 -23.95 30.27 2.80
C PRO A 330 -24.51 29.04 3.50
N VAL A 331 -25.57 28.46 2.99
CA VAL A 331 -26.21 27.24 3.55
C VAL A 331 -25.28 26.04 3.45
N SER A 332 -24.61 25.82 2.30
CA SER A 332 -23.70 24.70 2.11
C SER A 332 -22.45 24.76 3.00
N LEU A 333 -22.10 25.95 3.50
CA LEU A 333 -21.02 26.14 4.43
C LEU A 333 -21.49 26.09 5.90
N LEU A 334 -22.56 26.84 6.22
CA LEU A 334 -23.02 27.01 7.61
C LEU A 334 -23.64 25.74 8.20
N VAL A 335 -24.39 24.94 7.39
CA VAL A 335 -25.05 23.74 7.93
C VAL A 335 -24.05 22.67 8.35
N PRO A 336 -23.08 22.20 7.51
CA PRO A 336 -22.09 21.23 7.95
C PRO A 336 -21.20 21.75 9.08
N THR A 337 -20.84 23.04 9.02
CA THR A 337 -20.05 23.68 10.10
C THR A 337 -20.80 23.71 11.40
N GLY A 338 -22.07 24.14 11.40
CA GLY A 338 -22.92 24.17 12.57
C GLY A 338 -23.11 22.79 13.20
N LEU A 339 -23.35 21.77 12.37
CA LEU A 339 -23.48 20.39 12.82
C LEU A 339 -22.16 19.86 13.41
N ALA A 340 -21.03 20.16 12.79
CA ALA A 340 -19.71 19.77 13.32
C ALA A 340 -19.43 20.44 14.67
N VAL A 341 -19.67 21.74 14.79
CA VAL A 341 -19.48 22.49 16.04
C VAL A 341 -20.44 21.99 17.12
N LEU A 342 -21.70 21.78 16.81
CA LEU A 342 -22.67 21.18 17.75
C LEU A 342 -22.20 19.80 18.24
N GLY A 343 -21.74 18.94 17.32
CA GLY A 343 -21.19 17.62 17.68
C GLY A 343 -19.97 17.71 18.59
N LEU A 344 -19.07 18.70 18.38
CA LEU A 344 -17.90 18.90 19.23
C LEU A 344 -18.27 19.25 20.69
N PHE A 345 -19.37 19.90 20.92
CA PHE A 345 -19.83 20.25 22.29
C PHE A 345 -20.79 19.21 22.87
N ALA A 346 -21.63 18.58 22.05
CA ALA A 346 -22.63 17.62 22.49
C ALA A 346 -22.07 16.22 22.77
N PHE A 347 -21.04 15.80 22.01
CA PHE A 347 -20.50 14.44 22.11
C PHE A 347 -19.52 14.28 23.28
N GLY A 348 -19.47 13.06 23.83
CA GLY A 348 -18.45 12.65 24.77
C GLY A 348 -17.03 12.60 24.17
N PRO A 349 -15.98 12.43 24.99
CA PRO A 349 -14.57 12.54 24.53
C PRO A 349 -14.21 11.61 23.36
N LEU A 350 -14.73 10.37 23.37
CA LEU A 350 -14.46 9.37 22.31
C LEU A 350 -15.05 9.80 20.95
N TRP A 351 -16.33 10.13 20.92
CA TRP A 351 -17.01 10.57 19.70
C TRP A 351 -16.51 11.93 19.21
N ARG A 352 -16.10 12.79 20.11
CA ARG A 352 -15.45 14.06 19.80
C ARG A 352 -14.10 13.84 19.13
N ALA A 353 -13.28 12.91 19.64
CA ALA A 353 -12.04 12.52 19.00
C ALA A 353 -12.29 11.97 17.59
N ALA A 354 -13.28 11.11 17.42
CA ALA A 354 -13.67 10.59 16.12
C ALA A 354 -14.08 11.71 15.13
N LEU A 355 -14.85 12.70 15.60
CA LEU A 355 -15.25 13.85 14.79
C LEU A 355 -14.03 14.71 14.38
N MET A 356 -13.09 14.96 15.30
CA MET A 356 -11.84 15.65 14.99
C MET A 356 -11.01 14.92 13.94
N THR A 357 -10.87 13.59 14.07
CA THR A 357 -10.20 12.75 13.07
C THR A 357 -10.89 12.83 11.71
N THR A 358 -12.23 12.87 11.70
CA THR A 358 -13.00 13.04 10.46
C THR A 358 -12.72 14.39 9.80
N VAL A 359 -12.62 15.48 10.57
CA VAL A 359 -12.26 16.82 10.06
C VAL A 359 -10.84 16.82 9.47
N ILE A 360 -9.88 16.18 10.13
CA ILE A 360 -8.51 16.03 9.63
C ILE A 360 -8.52 15.21 8.32
N ALA A 361 -9.24 14.08 8.29
CA ALA A 361 -9.39 13.28 7.08
C ALA A 361 -10.03 14.06 5.92
N ALA A 362 -10.97 14.98 6.22
CA ALA A 362 -11.56 15.87 5.21
C ALA A 362 -10.54 16.82 4.59
N VAL A 363 -9.53 17.30 5.34
CA VAL A 363 -8.42 18.09 4.79
C VAL A 363 -7.59 17.27 3.80
N PHE A 364 -7.28 16.00 4.13
CA PHE A 364 -6.62 15.09 3.19
C PHE A 364 -7.45 14.82 1.95
N ALA A 365 -8.76 14.57 2.11
CA ALA A 365 -9.66 14.39 0.98
C ALA A 365 -9.72 15.64 0.09
N LEU A 366 -9.67 16.83 0.66
CA LEU A 366 -9.63 18.09 -0.07
C LEU A 366 -8.34 18.25 -0.90
N SER A 367 -7.19 17.79 -0.38
CA SER A 367 -5.93 17.76 -1.13
C SER A 367 -6.02 16.84 -2.35
N LEU A 368 -6.70 15.69 -2.21
CA LEU A 368 -6.96 14.77 -3.32
C LEU A 368 -7.92 15.39 -4.35
N VAL A 369 -8.90 16.19 -3.94
CA VAL A 369 -9.79 16.92 -4.86
C VAL A 369 -8.97 17.87 -5.75
N VAL A 370 -8.00 18.57 -5.20
CA VAL A 370 -7.12 19.47 -5.98
C VAL A 370 -6.25 18.65 -6.94
N LEU A 371 -5.57 17.64 -6.44
CA LEU A 371 -4.60 16.88 -7.23
C LEU A 371 -5.28 16.02 -8.31
N THR A 372 -6.26 15.21 -7.92
CA THR A 372 -6.95 14.30 -8.84
C THR A 372 -8.10 14.99 -9.57
N GLY A 373 -8.83 15.86 -8.85
CA GLY A 373 -9.98 16.57 -9.39
C GLY A 373 -9.60 17.64 -10.40
N PHE A 374 -8.60 18.46 -10.14
CA PHE A 374 -8.18 19.55 -11.04
C PHE A 374 -6.98 19.14 -11.89
N GLY A 375 -5.95 18.51 -11.27
CA GLY A 375 -4.73 18.12 -11.95
C GLY A 375 -4.82 16.80 -12.74
N GLY A 376 -5.84 15.97 -12.52
CA GLY A 376 -5.98 14.66 -13.17
C GLY A 376 -4.93 13.63 -12.73
N GLN A 377 -4.09 13.96 -11.76
CA GLN A 377 -2.99 13.12 -11.29
C GLN A 377 -3.39 12.31 -10.06
N THR A 378 -3.01 11.03 -10.02
CA THR A 378 -3.26 10.16 -8.88
C THR A 378 -2.02 10.09 -8.00
N SER A 379 -2.14 10.39 -6.71
CA SER A 379 -1.03 10.25 -5.77
C SER A 379 -1.50 9.57 -4.48
N LEU A 380 -0.68 8.67 -3.97
CA LEU A 380 -0.87 7.98 -2.69
C LEU A 380 0.15 8.45 -1.63
N ALA A 381 0.92 9.51 -1.91
CA ALA A 381 1.97 10.03 -1.04
C ALA A 381 1.53 11.15 -0.07
N GLN A 382 0.27 11.60 -0.10
CA GLN A 382 -0.19 12.75 0.70
C GLN A 382 0.07 12.59 2.20
N MET A 383 -0.17 11.39 2.74
CA MET A 383 0.10 11.09 4.15
C MET A 383 1.59 11.17 4.49
N ALA A 384 2.46 10.78 3.56
CA ALA A 384 3.91 10.87 3.74
C ALA A 384 4.37 12.35 3.79
N PHE A 385 3.85 13.21 2.92
CA PHE A 385 4.17 14.64 2.96
C PHE A 385 3.65 15.33 4.22
N ALA A 386 2.45 14.94 4.68
CA ALA A 386 1.93 15.43 5.96
C ALA A 386 2.79 14.96 7.14
N GLY A 387 3.29 13.73 7.10
CA GLY A 387 4.23 13.21 8.09
C GLY A 387 5.54 14.02 8.12
N ILE A 388 6.12 14.34 6.96
CA ILE A 388 7.30 15.22 6.87
C ILE A 388 7.02 16.57 7.52
N ALA A 389 5.87 17.19 7.22
CA ALA A 389 5.48 18.45 7.86
C ALA A 389 5.33 18.30 9.38
N GLY A 390 4.74 17.19 9.85
CA GLY A 390 4.58 16.90 11.27
C GLY A 390 5.92 16.78 12.01
N PHE A 391 6.88 16.02 11.45
CA PHE A 391 8.22 15.89 12.05
C PHE A 391 9.01 17.19 11.97
N ALA A 392 8.92 17.93 10.86
CA ALA A 392 9.52 19.26 10.73
C ALA A 392 8.93 20.24 11.77
N LEU A 393 7.60 20.21 11.95
CA LEU A 393 6.92 21.01 12.98
C LEU A 393 7.40 20.66 14.39
N SER A 394 7.54 19.36 14.69
CA SER A 394 8.06 18.93 15.98
C SER A 394 9.44 19.53 16.25
N LYS A 395 10.39 19.40 15.31
CA LYS A 395 11.74 19.96 15.46
C LYS A 395 11.75 21.47 15.55
N LEU A 396 10.98 22.16 14.71
CA LEU A 396 10.90 23.63 14.73
C LEU A 396 10.37 24.14 16.07
N ALA A 397 9.36 23.47 16.60
CA ALA A 397 8.71 23.91 17.83
C ALA A 397 9.42 23.47 19.11
N THR A 398 10.15 22.34 19.12
CA THR A 398 10.80 21.81 20.34
C THR A 398 12.29 22.11 20.40
N HIS A 399 13.00 22.20 19.26
CA HIS A 399 14.44 22.41 19.24
C HIS A 399 14.82 23.85 18.91
N TYR A 400 14.02 24.53 18.06
CA TYR A 400 14.27 25.92 17.65
C TYR A 400 13.33 26.91 18.29
N ASP A 401 12.41 26.47 19.18
CA ASP A 401 11.41 27.28 19.88
C ASP A 401 10.61 28.24 18.96
N VAL A 402 10.39 27.84 17.71
CA VAL A 402 9.62 28.65 16.77
C VAL A 402 8.14 28.67 17.19
N PRO A 403 7.56 29.87 17.43
CA PRO A 403 6.21 29.96 17.95
C PRO A 403 5.14 29.60 16.92
N PHE A 404 3.97 29.17 17.43
CA PHE A 404 2.75 29.08 16.62
C PHE A 404 2.24 30.51 16.29
N PRO A 405 1.78 30.83 15.04
CA PRO A 405 1.54 29.94 13.89
C PRO A 405 2.69 29.82 12.88
N ILE A 406 3.88 30.36 13.17
CA ILE A 406 5.02 30.42 12.24
C ILE A 406 5.57 28.99 11.98
N ALA A 407 5.75 28.18 13.02
CA ALA A 407 6.29 26.83 12.90
C ALA A 407 5.51 25.93 11.93
N PRO A 408 4.18 25.81 12.00
CA PRO A 408 3.42 24.98 11.05
C PRO A 408 3.46 25.52 9.61
N ILE A 409 3.57 26.83 9.42
CA ILE A 409 3.70 27.44 8.08
C ILE A 409 5.04 27.04 7.47
N ILE A 410 6.15 27.20 8.20
CA ILE A 410 7.50 26.81 7.74
C ILE A 410 7.53 25.29 7.47
N ALA A 411 6.97 24.47 8.34
CA ALA A 411 6.91 23.04 8.17
C ALA A 411 6.12 22.63 6.91
N ALA A 412 5.00 23.30 6.64
CA ALA A 412 4.21 23.06 5.43
C ALA A 412 4.98 23.46 4.16
N PHE A 413 5.70 24.59 4.17
CA PHE A 413 6.58 24.99 3.06
C PHE A 413 7.73 24.02 2.85
N GLY A 414 8.35 23.52 3.91
CA GLY A 414 9.38 22.50 3.83
C GLY A 414 8.86 21.20 3.18
N ALA A 415 7.68 20.72 3.59
CA ALA A 415 7.04 19.57 2.99
C ALA A 415 6.64 19.82 1.52
N MET A 416 6.23 21.04 1.17
CA MET A 416 5.93 21.41 -0.22
C MET A 416 7.20 21.33 -1.09
N ILE A 417 8.32 21.86 -0.65
CA ILE A 417 9.60 21.80 -1.38
C ILE A 417 10.02 20.35 -1.56
N PHE A 418 9.94 19.55 -0.49
CA PHE A 418 10.25 18.12 -0.56
C PHE A 418 9.32 17.39 -1.55
N GLY A 419 8.02 17.70 -1.49
CA GLY A 419 7.02 17.17 -2.42
C GLY A 419 7.28 17.52 -3.88
N LEU A 420 7.80 18.72 -4.15
CA LEU A 420 8.24 19.13 -5.50
C LEU A 420 9.42 18.28 -5.98
N ILE A 421 10.43 18.07 -5.13
CA ILE A 421 11.62 17.28 -5.48
C ILE A 421 11.21 15.83 -5.82
N VAL A 422 10.39 15.21 -4.99
CA VAL A 422 9.89 13.84 -5.21
C VAL A 422 8.89 13.79 -6.38
N GLY A 423 8.16 14.85 -6.62
CA GLY A 423 7.15 14.98 -7.68
C GLY A 423 7.74 15.15 -9.09
N ILE A 424 8.95 15.72 -9.24
CA ILE A 424 9.56 15.94 -10.56
C ILE A 424 9.65 14.67 -11.40
N PRO A 425 10.17 13.52 -10.91
CA PRO A 425 10.16 12.27 -11.67
C PRO A 425 8.73 11.79 -11.98
N ALA A 426 7.80 12.01 -11.06
CA ALA A 426 6.41 11.59 -11.19
C ALA A 426 5.65 12.35 -12.30
N LEU A 427 6.06 13.58 -12.63
CA LEU A 427 5.45 14.38 -13.71
C LEU A 427 5.61 13.74 -15.11
N ARG A 428 6.59 12.87 -15.28
CA ARG A 428 6.83 12.16 -16.55
C ARG A 428 5.94 10.91 -16.70
N VAL A 429 5.19 10.56 -15.67
CA VAL A 429 4.46 9.29 -15.58
C VAL A 429 2.98 9.56 -15.36
N ARG A 430 2.11 8.74 -15.99
CA ARG A 430 0.65 8.93 -15.98
C ARG A 430 -0.09 7.66 -15.54
N GLY A 431 -1.35 7.81 -15.17
CA GLY A 431 -2.26 6.70 -14.89
C GLY A 431 -1.87 5.88 -13.66
N THR A 432 -2.00 4.56 -13.76
CA THR A 432 -1.69 3.62 -12.66
C THR A 432 -0.23 3.61 -12.26
N ASN A 433 0.69 3.92 -13.20
CA ASN A 433 2.12 3.98 -12.92
C ASN A 433 2.46 5.11 -11.94
N LEU A 434 1.76 6.24 -12.03
CA LEU A 434 1.91 7.35 -11.10
C LEU A 434 1.49 6.95 -9.67
N ALA A 435 0.41 6.16 -9.53
CA ALA A 435 -0.01 5.63 -8.23
C ALA A 435 1.06 4.69 -7.63
N ILE A 436 1.70 3.84 -8.45
CA ILE A 436 2.77 2.94 -8.01
C ILE A 436 3.99 3.75 -7.50
N ILE A 437 4.45 4.74 -8.27
CA ILE A 437 5.59 5.58 -7.86
C ILE A 437 5.29 6.32 -6.57
N THR A 438 4.12 6.93 -6.47
CA THR A 438 3.76 7.73 -5.29
C THR A 438 3.54 6.86 -4.05
N LEU A 439 2.99 5.65 -4.19
CA LEU A 439 2.90 4.69 -3.10
C LEU A 439 4.31 4.26 -2.64
N ALA A 440 5.16 3.85 -3.57
CA ALA A 440 6.52 3.45 -3.26
C ALA A 440 7.32 4.60 -2.63
N GLY A 441 7.19 5.82 -3.16
CA GLY A 441 7.79 7.02 -2.59
C GLY A 441 7.29 7.31 -1.18
N GLY A 442 6.00 7.18 -0.93
CA GLY A 442 5.40 7.37 0.39
C GLY A 442 5.95 6.39 1.43
N VAL A 443 6.09 5.11 1.08
CA VAL A 443 6.67 4.11 1.99
C VAL A 443 8.17 4.33 2.17
N THR A 444 8.89 4.69 1.12
CA THR A 444 10.33 5.02 1.24
C THR A 444 10.53 6.21 2.18
N ILE A 445 9.71 7.25 2.09
CA ILE A 445 9.73 8.37 3.04
C ILE A 445 9.46 7.87 4.46
N ALA A 446 8.50 6.98 4.65
CA ALA A 446 8.20 6.42 5.97
C ALA A 446 9.40 5.67 6.55
N GLU A 447 10.11 4.88 5.75
CA GLU A 447 11.26 4.11 6.18
C GLU A 447 12.52 4.98 6.42
N PHE A 448 12.82 5.93 5.53
CA PHE A 448 14.00 6.80 5.66
C PHE A 448 13.83 7.92 6.68
N VAL A 449 12.62 8.47 6.80
CA VAL A 449 12.37 9.66 7.62
C VAL A 449 11.68 9.29 8.92
N PHE A 450 10.57 8.53 8.87
CA PHE A 450 9.75 8.30 10.07
C PHE A 450 10.30 7.21 10.99
N LYS A 451 11.15 6.31 10.51
CA LYS A 451 11.85 5.32 11.34
C LYS A 451 13.27 5.76 11.74
N ASN A 452 13.73 6.90 11.27
CA ASN A 452 15.05 7.39 11.61
C ASN A 452 15.06 8.03 13.00
N PRO A 453 15.79 7.51 13.99
CA PRO A 453 15.86 8.07 15.34
C PRO A 453 16.29 9.54 15.39
N ALA A 454 17.15 9.97 14.45
CA ALA A 454 17.55 11.37 14.33
C ALA A 454 16.39 12.32 13.98
N VAL A 455 15.31 11.77 13.40
CA VAL A 455 14.10 12.53 13.05
C VAL A 455 13.02 12.37 14.11
N ILE A 456 12.80 11.15 14.59
CA ILE A 456 11.76 10.84 15.60
C ILE A 456 12.15 11.41 16.96
N GLY A 457 13.44 11.55 17.27
CA GLY A 457 13.92 11.80 18.62
C GLY A 457 13.99 10.51 19.44
N ASP A 458 14.23 10.65 20.73
CA ASP A 458 14.36 9.50 21.63
C ASP A 458 12.99 8.80 21.82
N ILE A 459 12.89 7.57 21.35
CA ILE A 459 11.69 6.73 21.46
C ILE A 459 11.31 6.49 22.94
N ALA A 460 12.31 6.39 23.82
CA ALA A 460 12.09 6.21 25.26
C ALA A 460 11.39 7.42 25.90
N SER A 461 11.54 8.62 25.33
CA SER A 461 10.85 9.85 25.75
C SER A 461 9.49 10.06 25.11
N GLY A 462 8.99 9.11 24.31
CA GLY A 462 7.69 9.15 23.64
C GLY A 462 7.73 9.71 22.21
N GLY A 463 8.91 9.74 21.57
CA GLY A 463 9.09 10.14 20.17
C GLY A 463 8.91 11.65 19.91
N ALA A 464 8.65 12.01 18.65
CA ALA A 464 8.47 13.41 18.25
C ALA A 464 7.24 14.04 18.89
N LYS A 465 7.41 15.05 19.70
CA LYS A 465 6.34 15.78 20.38
C LYS A 465 6.02 17.08 19.63
N VAL A 466 4.73 17.33 19.44
CA VAL A 466 4.26 18.62 18.92
C VAL A 466 3.62 19.37 20.06
N PRO A 467 4.12 20.56 20.44
CA PRO A 467 3.53 21.36 21.50
C PRO A 467 2.14 21.85 21.10
N ASN A 468 1.31 22.12 22.11
CA ASN A 468 -0.02 22.66 21.88
C ASN A 468 0.03 23.97 21.10
N PRO A 469 -0.84 24.19 20.10
CA PRO A 469 -0.93 25.47 19.40
C PRO A 469 -1.42 26.56 20.36
N LYS A 470 -0.57 27.56 20.63
CA LYS A 470 -0.86 28.69 21.51
C LYS A 470 -0.75 30.01 20.73
N LEU A 471 -1.74 30.86 20.85
CA LEU A 471 -1.75 32.18 20.25
C LEU A 471 -1.91 33.21 21.38
N GLY A 472 -0.78 33.70 21.87
CA GLY A 472 -0.75 34.53 23.07
C GLY A 472 -1.32 33.80 24.28
N PRO A 473 -2.36 34.34 24.97
CA PRO A 473 -2.97 33.66 26.13
C PRO A 473 -3.90 32.48 25.76
N TRP A 474 -4.20 32.31 24.48
CA TRP A 474 -5.17 31.32 24.01
C TRP A 474 -4.48 30.00 23.68
N ASP A 475 -4.84 28.94 24.45
CA ASP A 475 -4.36 27.58 24.25
C ASP A 475 -5.42 26.77 23.47
N PHE A 476 -5.12 26.42 22.22
CA PHE A 476 -5.97 25.59 21.35
C PHE A 476 -5.57 24.10 21.41
N GLY A 477 -4.79 23.66 22.38
CA GLY A 477 -4.30 22.29 22.46
C GLY A 477 -5.38 21.25 22.59
N LEU A 478 -5.06 20.04 22.12
CA LEU A 478 -5.90 18.85 22.19
C LEU A 478 -6.10 18.39 23.65
N VAL A 479 -5.07 18.53 24.48
CA VAL A 479 -5.02 18.10 25.87
C VAL A 479 -4.67 19.28 26.76
N PHE A 480 -5.38 19.42 27.88
CA PHE A 480 -5.05 20.41 28.91
C PHE A 480 -5.42 19.82 30.29
N GLY A 481 -4.41 19.55 31.11
CA GLY A 481 -4.58 18.80 32.35
C GLY A 481 -5.21 17.43 32.10
N ASN A 482 -6.24 17.08 32.82
CA ASN A 482 -6.97 15.82 32.69
C ASN A 482 -8.02 15.81 31.55
N LYS A 483 -8.20 16.93 30.83
CA LYS A 483 -9.18 17.02 29.74
C LYS A 483 -8.56 16.63 28.42
N VAL A 484 -9.02 15.52 27.87
CA VAL A 484 -8.62 14.98 26.56
C VAL A 484 -9.67 15.37 25.51
N SER A 485 -9.27 15.56 24.27
CA SER A 485 -10.15 15.90 23.13
C SER A 485 -10.97 17.19 23.37
N ARG A 486 -10.28 18.30 23.65
CA ARG A 486 -10.93 19.60 23.93
C ARG A 486 -11.74 20.10 22.73
N PRO A 487 -13.00 20.57 22.93
CA PRO A 487 -13.83 21.09 21.83
C PRO A 487 -13.18 22.25 21.07
N ILE A 488 -12.40 23.11 21.78
CA ILE A 488 -11.71 24.27 21.21
C ILE A 488 -10.73 23.85 20.11
N PHE A 489 -9.99 22.75 20.31
CA PHE A 489 -9.13 22.21 19.26
C PHE A 489 -9.93 21.77 18.03
N GLY A 490 -11.09 21.12 18.26
CA GLY A 490 -11.99 20.73 17.17
C GLY A 490 -12.54 21.93 16.38
N VAL A 491 -12.93 23.01 17.08
CA VAL A 491 -13.36 24.25 16.42
C VAL A 491 -12.23 24.86 15.58
N PHE A 492 -11.01 24.87 16.13
CA PHE A 492 -9.83 25.32 15.38
C PHE A 492 -9.62 24.53 14.09
N LEU A 493 -9.73 23.18 14.12
CA LEU A 493 -9.64 22.34 12.94
C LEU A 493 -10.76 22.64 11.92
N VAL A 494 -12.00 22.85 12.38
CA VAL A 494 -13.13 23.20 11.52
C VAL A 494 -12.90 24.53 10.82
N VAL A 495 -12.37 25.54 11.53
CA VAL A 495 -12.02 26.84 10.92
C VAL A 495 -10.97 26.67 9.82
N ILE A 496 -9.92 25.89 10.06
CA ILE A 496 -8.90 25.59 9.03
C ILE A 496 -9.54 24.89 7.82
N LEU A 497 -10.38 23.88 8.04
CA LEU A 497 -11.06 23.17 6.95
C LEU A 497 -11.91 24.13 6.10
N ILE A 498 -12.64 25.05 6.72
CA ILE A 498 -13.46 26.06 6.02
C ILE A 498 -12.57 26.95 5.16
N LEU A 499 -11.49 27.48 5.72
CA LEU A 499 -10.55 28.34 4.99
C LEU A 499 -9.97 27.61 3.77
N LEU A 500 -9.60 26.35 3.93
CA LEU A 500 -9.10 25.52 2.83
C LEU A 500 -10.19 25.21 1.80
N CYS A 501 -11.42 24.92 2.21
CA CYS A 501 -12.55 24.73 1.28
C CYS A 501 -12.82 25.99 0.43
N VAL A 502 -12.78 27.18 1.07
CA VAL A 502 -12.95 28.46 0.36
C VAL A 502 -11.76 28.70 -0.58
N ALA A 503 -10.52 28.42 -0.16
CA ALA A 503 -9.33 28.55 -0.99
C ALA A 503 -9.43 27.65 -2.24
N VAL A 504 -9.82 26.37 -2.08
CA VAL A 504 -9.98 25.42 -3.18
C VAL A 504 -11.12 25.85 -4.12
N ALA A 505 -12.22 26.36 -3.59
CA ALA A 505 -13.33 26.90 -4.40
C ALA A 505 -12.87 28.13 -5.22
N ASN A 506 -12.02 28.99 -4.64
CA ASN A 506 -11.46 30.16 -5.32
C ASN A 506 -10.44 29.75 -6.40
N ILE A 507 -9.57 28.77 -6.14
CA ILE A 507 -8.67 28.20 -7.15
C ILE A 507 -9.48 27.73 -8.36
N ARG A 508 -10.57 27.03 -8.14
CA ARG A 508 -11.41 26.53 -9.22
C ARG A 508 -12.05 27.64 -10.06
N ARG A 509 -12.42 28.77 -9.46
CA ARG A 509 -12.98 29.94 -10.15
C ARG A 509 -11.90 30.77 -10.86
N SER A 510 -10.65 30.63 -10.46
CA SER A 510 -9.51 31.40 -10.99
C SER A 510 -9.09 30.93 -12.39
N GLY A 511 -8.24 31.73 -13.04
CA GLY A 511 -7.58 31.37 -14.29
C GLY A 511 -6.76 30.09 -14.17
N SER A 512 -6.01 29.95 -13.07
CA SER A 512 -5.20 28.74 -12.79
C SER A 512 -6.03 27.47 -12.74
N GLY A 513 -7.19 27.51 -12.07
CA GLY A 513 -8.07 26.33 -12.01
C GLY A 513 -8.65 25.94 -13.37
N ARG A 514 -8.94 26.93 -14.24
CA ARG A 514 -9.38 26.68 -15.62
C ARG A 514 -8.28 26.05 -16.46
N VAL A 515 -7.05 26.51 -16.31
CA VAL A 515 -5.88 25.93 -17.00
C VAL A 515 -5.63 24.50 -16.53
N MET A 516 -5.67 24.21 -15.23
CA MET A 516 -5.53 22.85 -14.70
C MET A 516 -6.58 21.90 -15.29
N LEU A 517 -7.85 22.34 -15.35
CA LEU A 517 -8.93 21.53 -15.93
C LEU A 517 -8.78 21.35 -17.45
N ALA A 518 -8.28 22.33 -18.16
CA ALA A 518 -7.99 22.24 -19.60
C ALA A 518 -6.86 21.24 -19.87
N VAL A 519 -5.76 21.32 -19.12
CA VAL A 519 -4.64 20.37 -19.22
C VAL A 519 -5.10 18.94 -18.90
N ARG A 520 -5.93 18.75 -17.88
CA ARG A 520 -6.52 17.44 -17.56
C ARG A 520 -7.35 16.88 -18.71
N GLY A 521 -8.04 17.72 -19.46
CA GLY A 521 -8.96 17.31 -20.52
C GLY A 521 -8.31 17.09 -21.88
N ASN A 522 -7.15 17.67 -22.12
CA ASN A 522 -6.51 17.69 -23.43
C ASN A 522 -4.97 17.71 -23.30
N GLU A 523 -4.43 16.71 -22.67
CA GLU A 523 -2.98 16.48 -22.64
C GLU A 523 -2.45 15.82 -23.92
#